data_d654abfa30319d238760103e21e521c3
#
_entry.id   d654abfa30319d238760103e21e521c3
#
_cell.length_a   1.000
_cell.length_b   1.000
_cell.length_c   1.000
_cell.angle_alpha   90.00
_cell.angle_beta   90.00
_cell.angle_gamma   90.00
#
_symmetry.space_group_name_H-M   'P 1'
#
loop_
_entity.id
_entity.type
_entity.pdbx_description
1 polymer ?
#
loop_
_entity_poly.entity_id
_entity_poly.type
_entity_poly.pdbx_seq_one_letter_code
_entity_poly.pdbx_strand_id
1 'polypeptide(L)'
;AINQISITEERDEAVDFSDGYYDVNQAIVGFADSAAAGATSVADLQGLRLGAQQGTTSLDFITEQIQPEQEPFVYNDNAAAKAALDAQQVDAIVLDLPTAFYVSAVEIEGTAVIGQFPTTGDSPEQFGMVFEEGNPLRDCVNEALAALEESGELDAIEQEWLSEVVDAPVIELAG
;
A
#
# COMPACT_ATOMS: atom_id res chain seq x y z
N ALA A 1 6.96 12.98 10.98
CA ALA A 1 7.33 11.57 10.76
C ALA A 1 7.34 11.26 9.26
N ILE A 2 8.26 10.41 8.82
CA ILE A 2 8.32 9.86 7.47
C ILE A 2 8.25 8.34 7.59
N ASN A 3 7.18 7.71 7.12
CA ASN A 3 6.95 6.26 7.33
C ASN A 3 5.86 5.69 6.43
N GLN A 4 5.87 6.02 5.13
CA GLN A 4 4.87 5.51 4.18
C GLN A 4 3.43 5.73 4.68
N ILE A 5 3.11 6.96 5.03
CA ILE A 5 1.78 7.32 5.54
C ILE A 5 1.02 8.00 4.42
N SER A 6 -0.05 7.36 3.98
CA SER A 6 -0.93 7.91 2.95
C SER A 6 -1.67 9.14 3.45
N ILE A 7 -1.69 10.17 2.62
CA ILE A 7 -2.48 11.38 2.83
C ILE A 7 -3.94 11.02 2.61
N THR A 8 -4.79 11.26 3.62
CA THR A 8 -6.25 11.13 3.51
C THR A 8 -6.92 12.31 4.17
N GLU A 9 -8.12 12.67 3.71
CA GLU A 9 -8.90 13.77 4.30
C GLU A 9 -9.15 13.54 5.80
N GLU A 10 -9.47 12.31 6.22
CA GLU A 10 -9.70 11.97 7.62
C GLU A 10 -8.47 12.18 8.49
N ARG A 11 -7.27 11.81 7.98
CA ARG A 11 -6.02 12.01 8.72
C ARG A 11 -5.61 13.48 8.77
N ASP A 12 -5.88 14.23 7.71
CA ASP A 12 -5.56 15.67 7.61
C ASP A 12 -6.42 16.53 8.56
N GLU A 13 -7.54 15.99 9.08
CA GLU A 13 -8.31 16.62 10.16
C GLU A 13 -7.59 16.59 11.52
N ALA A 14 -6.60 15.72 11.70
CA ALA A 14 -5.94 15.48 12.98
C ALA A 14 -4.45 15.85 13.00
N VAL A 15 -3.82 15.92 11.84
CA VAL A 15 -2.38 16.18 11.66
C VAL A 15 -2.16 16.97 10.39
N ASP A 16 -1.04 17.68 10.28
CA ASP A 16 -0.62 18.28 9.01
C ASP A 16 0.22 17.28 8.18
N PHE A 17 0.02 17.28 6.87
CA PHE A 17 0.87 16.56 5.92
C PHE A 17 1.75 17.51 5.11
N SER A 18 2.90 17.02 4.66
CA SER A 18 3.61 17.62 3.53
C SER A 18 2.84 17.43 2.23
N ASP A 19 3.29 18.06 1.18
CA ASP A 19 2.94 17.65 -0.18
C ASP A 19 3.32 16.16 -0.37
N GLY A 20 2.62 15.47 -1.28
CA GLY A 20 2.91 14.07 -1.60
C GLY A 20 4.31 13.92 -2.17
N TYR A 21 5.04 12.89 -1.75
CA TYR A 21 6.40 12.63 -2.25
C TYR A 21 6.53 11.31 -3.02
N TYR A 22 5.48 10.48 -3.03
CA TYR A 22 5.46 9.21 -3.74
C TYR A 22 4.02 8.78 -4.04
N ASP A 23 3.73 8.46 -5.29
CA ASP A 23 2.46 7.87 -5.72
C ASP A 23 2.47 6.37 -5.43
N VAL A 24 1.48 5.87 -4.71
CA VAL A 24 1.45 4.48 -4.26
C VAL A 24 0.17 3.76 -4.68
N ASN A 25 0.33 2.52 -5.11
CA ASN A 25 -0.78 1.59 -5.31
C ASN A 25 -0.88 0.63 -4.13
N GLN A 26 -2.09 0.14 -3.86
CA GLN A 26 -2.29 -1.02 -3.00
C GLN A 26 -1.89 -2.30 -3.76
N ALA A 27 -1.41 -3.29 -3.03
CA ALA A 27 -0.99 -4.57 -3.61
C ALA A 27 -1.37 -5.74 -2.71
N ILE A 28 -1.51 -6.90 -3.30
CA ILE A 28 -1.85 -8.14 -2.59
C ILE A 28 -0.66 -9.10 -2.59
N VAL A 29 -0.33 -9.61 -1.41
CA VAL A 29 0.73 -10.60 -1.18
C VAL A 29 0.11 -11.91 -0.72
N GLY A 30 0.52 -13.00 -1.36
CA GLY A 30 0.12 -14.35 -0.99
C GLY A 30 1.20 -15.35 -1.36
N PHE A 31 1.04 -16.62 -0.99
CA PHE A 31 1.94 -17.67 -1.47
C PHE A 31 1.75 -17.88 -2.98
N ALA A 32 2.85 -18.11 -3.68
CA ALA A 32 2.85 -18.25 -5.14
C ALA A 32 2.02 -19.47 -5.65
N ASP A 33 1.70 -20.41 -4.75
CA ASP A 33 0.86 -21.59 -5.02
C ASP A 33 -0.49 -21.54 -4.28
N SER A 34 -0.85 -20.40 -3.71
CA SER A 34 -2.10 -20.20 -2.98
C SER A 34 -3.31 -20.00 -3.90
N ALA A 35 -4.50 -19.95 -3.28
CA ALA A 35 -5.73 -19.62 -3.98
C ALA A 35 -5.74 -18.21 -4.57
N ALA A 36 -4.92 -17.28 -4.05
CA ALA A 36 -4.75 -15.95 -4.60
C ALA A 36 -3.87 -15.92 -5.87
N ALA A 37 -3.03 -16.97 -6.07
CA ALA A 37 -2.13 -17.01 -7.20
C ALA A 37 -2.89 -17.01 -8.53
N GLY A 38 -2.55 -16.09 -9.42
CA GLY A 38 -3.20 -15.96 -10.72
C GLY A 38 -4.50 -15.19 -10.73
N ALA A 39 -4.88 -14.53 -9.62
CA ALA A 39 -5.98 -13.57 -9.60
C ALA A 39 -5.68 -12.42 -10.59
N THR A 40 -6.65 -12.08 -11.42
CA THR A 40 -6.56 -11.01 -12.42
C THR A 40 -7.58 -9.90 -12.21
N SER A 41 -8.55 -10.15 -11.33
CA SER A 41 -9.60 -9.20 -10.99
C SER A 41 -9.94 -9.26 -9.50
N VAL A 42 -10.55 -8.22 -8.97
CA VAL A 42 -11.05 -8.22 -7.57
C VAL A 42 -12.09 -9.32 -7.34
N ALA A 43 -12.84 -9.73 -8.36
CA ALA A 43 -13.81 -10.81 -8.25
C ALA A 43 -13.14 -12.16 -7.90
N ASP A 44 -11.90 -12.40 -8.35
CA ASP A 44 -11.14 -13.60 -8.03
C ASP A 44 -10.71 -13.66 -6.56
N LEU A 45 -10.73 -12.50 -5.87
CA LEU A 45 -10.30 -12.34 -4.49
C LEU A 45 -11.44 -12.42 -3.48
N GLN A 46 -12.71 -12.27 -3.92
CA GLN A 46 -13.86 -12.14 -3.01
C GLN A 46 -14.10 -13.38 -2.13
N GLY A 47 -13.78 -14.56 -2.63
CA GLY A 47 -13.90 -15.81 -1.87
C GLY A 47 -12.75 -16.11 -0.91
N LEU A 48 -11.71 -15.26 -0.86
CA LEU A 48 -10.50 -15.50 -0.10
C LEU A 48 -10.56 -14.89 1.31
N ARG A 49 -9.77 -15.47 2.21
CA ARG A 49 -9.50 -14.91 3.53
C ARG A 49 -8.43 -13.82 3.39
N LEU A 50 -8.86 -12.57 3.41
CA LEU A 50 -7.98 -11.42 3.26
C LEU A 50 -7.70 -10.76 4.60
N GLY A 51 -6.50 -10.21 4.77
CA GLY A 51 -6.11 -9.51 5.98
C GLY A 51 -5.34 -8.22 5.71
N ALA A 52 -5.46 -7.27 6.65
CA ALA A 52 -4.67 -6.04 6.67
C ALA A 52 -4.53 -5.49 8.10
N GLN A 53 -3.66 -4.51 8.28
CA GLN A 53 -3.55 -3.77 9.53
C GLN A 53 -4.73 -2.81 9.69
N GLN A 54 -5.24 -2.67 10.92
CA GLN A 54 -6.29 -1.70 11.25
C GLN A 54 -5.85 -0.25 10.98
N GLY A 55 -6.79 0.60 10.53
CA GLY A 55 -6.55 2.03 10.29
C GLY A 55 -5.61 2.31 9.12
N THR A 56 -5.49 1.39 8.17
CA THR A 56 -4.73 1.55 6.93
C THR A 56 -5.64 1.68 5.72
N THR A 57 -5.19 2.40 4.72
CA THR A 57 -5.83 2.47 3.40
C THR A 57 -5.93 1.08 2.75
N SER A 58 -5.03 0.15 3.10
CA SER A 58 -5.11 -1.25 2.67
C SER A 58 -6.34 -1.98 3.20
N LEU A 59 -6.73 -1.74 4.48
CA LEU A 59 -7.96 -2.32 5.03
C LEU A 59 -9.20 -1.71 4.38
N ASP A 60 -9.20 -0.38 4.18
CA ASP A 60 -10.27 0.33 3.50
C ASP A 60 -10.42 -0.19 2.07
N PHE A 61 -9.31 -0.42 1.37
CA PHE A 61 -9.32 -1.00 0.02
C PHE A 61 -9.96 -2.39 0.00
N ILE A 62 -9.65 -3.27 0.95
CA ILE A 62 -10.31 -4.59 1.04
C ILE A 62 -11.82 -4.41 1.20
N THR A 63 -12.25 -3.54 2.10
CA THR A 63 -13.67 -3.40 2.45
C THR A 63 -14.49 -2.69 1.39
N GLU A 64 -13.91 -1.71 0.69
CA GLU A 64 -14.61 -0.85 -0.25
C GLU A 64 -14.49 -1.29 -1.71
N GLN A 65 -13.32 -1.83 -2.09
CA GLN A 65 -13.03 -2.16 -3.48
C GLN A 65 -13.10 -3.67 -3.75
N ILE A 66 -12.48 -4.51 -2.91
CA ILE A 66 -12.54 -5.96 -3.09
C ILE A 66 -13.88 -6.52 -2.64
N GLN A 67 -14.41 -6.04 -1.52
CA GLN A 67 -15.70 -6.46 -0.94
C GLN A 67 -15.79 -8.00 -0.78
N PRO A 68 -14.90 -8.61 0.02
CA PRO A 68 -14.86 -10.06 0.14
C PRO A 68 -16.16 -10.60 0.77
N GLU A 69 -16.49 -11.86 0.47
CA GLU A 69 -17.66 -12.56 1.03
C GLU A 69 -17.58 -12.73 2.55
N GLN A 70 -16.37 -12.76 3.11
CA GLN A 70 -16.10 -12.81 4.54
C GLN A 70 -15.47 -11.50 5.00
N GLU A 71 -15.83 -11.07 6.21
CA GLU A 71 -15.17 -9.92 6.85
C GLU A 71 -13.64 -10.10 6.83
N PRO A 72 -12.87 -9.05 6.46
CA PRO A 72 -11.42 -9.14 6.45
C PRO A 72 -10.86 -9.38 7.85
N PHE A 73 -9.74 -10.08 7.93
CA PHE A 73 -9.00 -10.27 9.16
C PHE A 73 -8.21 -9.00 9.49
N VAL A 74 -8.56 -8.38 10.61
CA VAL A 74 -7.96 -7.10 11.03
C VAL A 74 -6.89 -7.36 12.08
N TYR A 75 -5.68 -6.85 11.83
CA TYR A 75 -4.52 -7.02 12.70
C TYR A 75 -4.10 -5.69 13.33
N ASN A 76 -3.49 -5.75 14.50
CA ASN A 76 -3.03 -4.54 15.20
C ASN A 76 -1.84 -3.87 14.49
N ASP A 77 -1.05 -4.65 13.77
CA ASP A 77 0.12 -4.18 13.02
C ASP A 77 0.44 -5.12 11.85
N ASN A 78 1.31 -4.66 10.95
CA ASN A 78 1.75 -5.45 9.79
C ASN A 78 2.54 -6.70 10.19
N ALA A 79 3.21 -6.71 11.34
CA ALA A 79 3.93 -7.90 11.79
C ALA A 79 2.97 -9.04 12.12
N ALA A 80 1.83 -8.73 12.75
CA ALA A 80 0.78 -9.71 13.02
C ALA A 80 0.09 -10.19 11.74
N ALA A 81 -0.17 -9.30 10.77
CA ALA A 81 -0.72 -9.68 9.47
C ALA A 81 0.22 -10.62 8.70
N LYS A 82 1.51 -10.30 8.66
CA LYS A 82 2.55 -11.15 8.04
C LYS A 82 2.66 -12.52 8.72
N ALA A 83 2.66 -12.55 10.05
CA ALA A 83 2.68 -13.82 10.79
C ALA A 83 1.45 -14.69 10.51
N ALA A 84 0.29 -14.09 10.31
CA ALA A 84 -0.92 -14.80 9.94
C ALA A 84 -0.86 -15.35 8.50
N LEU A 85 -0.27 -14.61 7.57
CA LEU A 85 -0.02 -15.09 6.21
C LEU A 85 0.97 -16.27 6.22
N ASP A 86 2.10 -16.14 6.92
CA ASP A 86 3.11 -17.18 7.05
C ASP A 86 2.53 -18.47 7.69
N ALA A 87 1.66 -18.31 8.68
CA ALA A 87 0.92 -19.42 9.30
C ALA A 87 -0.28 -19.91 8.47
N GLN A 88 -0.53 -19.38 7.28
CA GLN A 88 -1.64 -19.71 6.38
C GLN A 88 -3.03 -19.55 7.03
N GLN A 89 -3.15 -18.64 7.98
CA GLN A 89 -4.43 -18.29 8.62
C GLN A 89 -5.29 -17.41 7.70
N VAL A 90 -4.63 -16.63 6.83
CA VAL A 90 -5.23 -15.89 5.71
C VAL A 90 -4.61 -16.36 4.40
N ASP A 91 -5.32 -16.18 3.31
CA ASP A 91 -4.88 -16.58 1.97
C ASP A 91 -3.99 -15.51 1.34
N ALA A 92 -4.23 -14.23 1.69
CA ALA A 92 -3.44 -13.11 1.27
C ALA A 92 -3.59 -11.91 2.23
N ILE A 93 -2.64 -10.98 2.17
CA ILE A 93 -2.69 -9.68 2.86
C ILE A 93 -2.57 -8.55 1.84
N VAL A 94 -3.23 -7.42 2.11
CA VAL A 94 -3.12 -6.20 1.32
C VAL A 94 -2.21 -5.22 2.03
N LEU A 95 -1.30 -4.62 1.28
CA LEU A 95 -0.26 -3.70 1.74
C LEU A 95 0.00 -2.66 0.64
N ASP A 96 0.64 -1.56 1.00
CA ASP A 96 1.22 -0.66 0.01
C ASP A 96 2.27 -1.41 -0.84
N LEU A 97 2.31 -1.13 -2.13
CA LEU A 97 3.12 -1.86 -3.10
C LEU A 97 4.62 -1.97 -2.71
N PRO A 98 5.31 -0.90 -2.24
CA PRO A 98 6.70 -1.03 -1.79
C PRO A 98 6.87 -1.99 -0.61
N THR A 99 5.94 -1.95 0.36
CA THR A 99 5.93 -2.88 1.50
C THR A 99 5.65 -4.31 1.04
N ALA A 100 4.73 -4.51 0.10
CA ALA A 100 4.40 -5.81 -0.47
C ALA A 100 5.63 -6.48 -1.11
N PHE A 101 6.42 -5.71 -1.85
CA PHE A 101 7.69 -6.19 -2.43
C PHE A 101 8.69 -6.61 -1.37
N TYR A 102 8.89 -5.78 -0.35
CA TYR A 102 9.81 -6.10 0.74
C TYR A 102 9.40 -7.39 1.47
N VAL A 103 8.11 -7.54 1.76
CA VAL A 103 7.56 -8.74 2.41
C VAL A 103 7.84 -9.99 1.56
N SER A 104 7.53 -9.94 0.28
CA SER A 104 7.69 -11.10 -0.61
C SER A 104 9.15 -11.42 -0.94
N ALA A 105 10.02 -10.40 -1.06
CA ALA A 105 11.41 -10.62 -1.44
C ALA A 105 12.32 -10.98 -0.25
N VAL A 106 11.97 -10.54 0.98
CA VAL A 106 12.89 -10.57 2.12
C VAL A 106 12.32 -11.28 3.34
N GLU A 107 11.01 -11.12 3.63
CA GLU A 107 10.48 -11.52 4.94
C GLU A 107 9.80 -12.89 4.96
N ILE A 108 9.05 -13.25 3.93
CA ILE A 108 8.29 -14.51 3.90
C ILE A 108 8.63 -15.30 2.62
N GLU A 109 9.43 -16.34 2.77
CA GLU A 109 9.85 -17.20 1.67
C GLU A 109 8.64 -17.90 1.01
N GLY A 110 8.63 -17.95 -0.32
CA GLY A 110 7.57 -18.57 -1.11
C GLY A 110 6.35 -17.70 -1.35
N THR A 111 6.33 -16.47 -0.83
CA THR A 111 5.31 -15.49 -1.18
C THR A 111 5.71 -14.69 -2.42
N ALA A 112 4.72 -14.09 -3.04
CA ALA A 112 4.89 -13.18 -4.17
C ALA A 112 3.92 -12.01 -4.04
N VAL A 113 4.24 -10.90 -4.68
CA VAL A 113 3.24 -9.88 -5.02
C VAL A 113 2.37 -10.48 -6.11
N ILE A 114 1.17 -10.90 -5.76
CA ILE A 114 0.20 -11.49 -6.70
C ILE A 114 -0.22 -10.46 -7.74
N GLY A 115 -0.41 -9.22 -7.29
CA GLY A 115 -0.64 -8.10 -8.15
C GLY A 115 -0.81 -6.79 -7.39
N GLN A 116 -0.81 -5.70 -8.16
CA GLN A 116 -1.14 -4.36 -7.70
C GLN A 116 -2.50 -3.94 -8.25
N PHE A 117 -3.13 -3.02 -7.56
CA PHE A 117 -4.40 -2.46 -7.97
C PHE A 117 -4.19 -1.08 -8.62
N PRO A 118 -4.92 -0.76 -9.70
CA PRO A 118 -4.84 0.56 -10.29
C PRO A 118 -5.41 1.61 -9.32
N THR A 119 -4.99 2.86 -9.53
CA THR A 119 -5.53 4.01 -8.81
C THR A 119 -7.06 4.02 -8.84
N THR A 120 -7.67 4.22 -7.68
CA THR A 120 -9.11 4.42 -7.53
C THR A 120 -9.41 5.91 -7.41
N GLY A 121 -10.34 6.44 -8.23
CA GLY A 121 -10.70 7.85 -8.23
C GLY A 121 -9.86 8.71 -9.18
N ASP A 122 -9.92 10.03 -8.99
CA ASP A 122 -9.36 11.02 -9.91
C ASP A 122 -7.87 11.32 -9.66
N SER A 123 -7.34 10.92 -8.50
CA SER A 123 -5.96 11.17 -8.08
C SER A 123 -5.33 9.92 -7.48
N PRO A 124 -4.02 9.69 -7.66
CA PRO A 124 -3.33 8.59 -7.00
C PRO A 124 -3.30 8.79 -5.49
N GLU A 125 -3.25 7.69 -4.75
CA GLU A 125 -2.88 7.70 -3.34
C GLU A 125 -1.41 8.13 -3.21
N GLN A 126 -1.11 9.01 -2.25
CA GLN A 126 0.23 9.56 -2.06
C GLN A 126 0.72 9.40 -0.62
N PHE A 127 2.00 9.11 -0.46
CA PHE A 127 2.64 9.23 0.83
C PHE A 127 3.01 10.68 1.13
N GLY A 128 2.75 11.11 2.37
CA GLY A 128 3.16 12.40 2.92
C GLY A 128 3.95 12.25 4.22
N MET A 129 4.74 13.27 4.52
CA MET A 129 5.38 13.39 5.84
C MET A 129 4.40 14.01 6.82
N VAL A 130 4.29 13.44 8.02
CA VAL A 130 3.33 13.86 9.06
C VAL A 130 3.98 14.81 10.02
N PHE A 131 3.26 15.89 10.35
CA PHE A 131 3.61 16.91 11.32
C PHE A 131 2.51 17.09 12.35
N GLU A 132 2.85 17.69 13.49
CA GLU A 132 1.84 18.25 14.39
C GLU A 132 1.13 19.41 13.70
N GLU A 133 -0.15 19.59 13.98
CA GLU A 133 -0.97 20.68 13.43
C GLU A 133 -0.30 22.06 13.66
N GLY A 134 -0.17 22.84 12.60
CA GLY A 134 0.46 24.14 12.62
C GLY A 134 2.00 24.14 12.74
N ASN A 135 2.66 23.02 12.49
CA ASN A 135 4.12 22.95 12.57
C ASN A 135 4.79 23.71 11.41
N PRO A 136 5.59 24.75 11.68
CA PRO A 136 6.19 25.56 10.62
C PRO A 136 7.24 24.83 9.78
N LEU A 137 7.71 23.67 10.23
CA LEU A 137 8.67 22.87 9.46
C LEU A 137 8.05 22.32 8.17
N ARG A 138 6.71 22.15 8.12
CA ARG A 138 6.00 21.67 6.94
C ARG A 138 6.33 22.50 5.70
N ASP A 139 6.28 23.83 5.81
CA ASP A 139 6.52 24.71 4.67
C ASP A 139 7.95 24.57 4.14
N CYS A 140 8.95 24.47 5.02
CA CYS A 140 10.34 24.20 4.61
C CYS A 140 10.50 22.82 3.93
N VAL A 141 9.77 21.83 4.39
CA VAL A 141 9.80 20.48 3.78
C VAL A 141 9.15 20.51 2.41
N ASN A 142 8.03 21.19 2.24
CA ASN A 142 7.39 21.35 0.93
C ASN A 142 8.26 22.10 -0.07
N GLU A 143 8.96 23.15 0.36
CA GLU A 143 9.95 23.83 -0.48
C GLU A 143 11.09 22.88 -0.91
N ALA A 144 11.54 21.99 -0.02
CA ALA A 144 12.58 21.01 -0.34
C ALA A 144 12.07 19.91 -1.28
N LEU A 145 10.86 19.40 -1.07
CA LEU A 145 10.22 18.43 -1.97
C LEU A 145 10.03 18.99 -3.37
N ALA A 146 9.52 20.22 -3.50
CA ALA A 146 9.38 20.88 -4.79
C ALA A 146 10.72 21.05 -5.52
N ALA A 147 11.80 21.37 -4.79
CA ALA A 147 13.13 21.48 -5.38
C ALA A 147 13.68 20.12 -5.85
N LEU A 148 13.44 19.04 -5.12
CA LEU A 148 13.82 17.67 -5.50
C LEU A 148 13.05 17.19 -6.75
N GLU A 149 11.76 17.51 -6.82
CA GLU A 149 10.91 17.22 -7.97
C GLU A 149 11.37 18.01 -9.21
N GLU A 150 11.57 19.32 -9.07
CA GLU A 150 12.05 20.18 -10.18
C GLU A 150 13.43 19.76 -10.69
N SER A 151 14.32 19.27 -9.83
CA SER A 151 15.64 18.78 -10.23
C SER A 151 15.62 17.38 -10.86
N GLY A 152 14.51 16.62 -10.73
CA GLY A 152 14.40 15.22 -11.12
C GLY A 152 15.15 14.26 -10.19
N GLU A 153 15.59 14.72 -9.00
CA GLU A 153 16.30 13.89 -8.03
C GLU A 153 15.35 12.92 -7.34
N LEU A 154 14.10 13.32 -7.10
CA LEU A 154 13.06 12.45 -6.54
C LEU A 154 12.79 11.27 -7.49
N ASP A 155 12.57 11.53 -8.78
CA ASP A 155 12.40 10.49 -9.81
C ASP A 155 13.61 9.54 -9.88
N ALA A 156 14.83 10.08 -9.75
CA ALA A 156 16.04 9.27 -9.78
C ALA A 156 16.13 8.33 -8.56
N ILE A 157 15.73 8.79 -7.38
CA ILE A 157 15.66 7.97 -6.15
C ILE A 157 14.59 6.87 -6.33
N GLU A 158 13.42 7.21 -6.84
CA GLU A 158 12.39 6.23 -7.12
C GLU A 158 12.86 5.15 -8.10
N GLN A 159 13.50 5.57 -9.19
CA GLN A 159 14.06 4.64 -10.15
C GLN A 159 15.13 3.72 -9.56
N GLU A 160 16.00 4.24 -8.70
CA GLU A 160 17.07 3.46 -8.08
C GLU A 160 16.52 2.40 -7.11
N TRP A 161 15.50 2.77 -6.31
CA TRP A 161 15.07 1.94 -5.19
C TRP A 161 13.76 1.20 -5.42
N LEU A 162 12.92 1.67 -6.33
CA LEU A 162 11.54 1.20 -6.51
C LEU A 162 11.22 0.78 -7.94
N SER A 163 12.20 0.78 -8.87
CA SER A 163 11.93 0.45 -10.28
C SER A 163 11.38 -0.98 -10.50
N GLU A 164 11.78 -1.93 -9.66
CA GLU A 164 11.25 -3.30 -9.71
C GLU A 164 9.82 -3.41 -9.15
N VAL A 165 9.37 -2.40 -8.39
CA VAL A 165 8.07 -2.35 -7.73
C VAL A 165 6.93 -2.09 -8.74
N VAL A 166 7.22 -1.38 -9.84
CA VAL A 166 6.20 -1.03 -10.85
C VAL A 166 5.83 -2.17 -11.81
N ASP A 167 6.59 -3.25 -11.85
CA ASP A 167 6.34 -4.39 -12.76
C ASP A 167 5.40 -5.47 -12.20
N ALA A 168 4.77 -5.23 -11.04
CA ALA A 168 3.78 -6.16 -10.50
C ALA A 168 2.55 -6.28 -11.44
N PRO A 169 1.98 -7.48 -11.63
CA PRO A 169 0.77 -7.66 -12.42
C PRO A 169 -0.35 -6.74 -11.93
N VAL A 170 -1.12 -6.18 -12.85
CA VAL A 170 -2.28 -5.35 -12.49
C VAL A 170 -3.51 -6.22 -12.33
N ILE A 171 -4.20 -6.09 -11.19
CA ILE A 171 -5.49 -6.72 -10.91
C ILE A 171 -6.58 -5.74 -11.27
N GLU A 172 -7.46 -6.12 -12.20
CA GLU A 172 -8.55 -5.26 -12.66
C GLU A 172 -9.59 -5.06 -11.54
N LEU A 173 -9.98 -3.82 -11.33
CA LEU A 173 -11.16 -3.50 -10.54
C LEU A 173 -12.38 -3.89 -11.36
N ALA A 174 -13.32 -4.61 -10.76
CA ALA A 174 -14.54 -5.00 -11.45
C ALA A 174 -15.26 -3.76 -12.00
N GLY A 175 -15.59 -3.78 -13.28
CA GLY A 175 -16.37 -2.77 -13.95
C GLY A 175 -17.86 -2.85 -13.60
#